data_6fcb86a67d2b0888cfce58d670bcad42
#
_entry.id   6fcb86a67d2b0888cfce58d670bcad42
#
_cell.length_a   1.000
_cell.length_b   1.000
_cell.length_c   1.000
_cell.angle_alpha   90.00
_cell.angle_beta   90.00
_cell.angle_gamma   90.00
#
_symmetry.space_group_name_H-M   'P 1'
#
loop_
_entity.id
_entity.type
_entity.pdbx_description
1 polymer ?
#
loop_
_entity_poly.entity_id
_entity_poly.type
_entity_poly.pdbx_seq_one_letter_code
_entity_poly.pdbx_strand_id
1 'polypeptide(L)'
;NTATGHHISLPYFFVVSEDKDLTFKPYIFTNKKIVLQNEYRQISEKSITIADFSYSKGHYSDYKDSNTTKSHFFSNTKIDLELENFISSDLEINLQKISNDTYLTLFDLKSPLFETPSTLTSNISLILDNDNTSFDISLNQYEKLSGRNQDRYTYALPNYSLSKSINMFDNLMGNLNFTSTGHNKLFDTNISETNIINNLNYVSENLFSNQGIMSGYKILLKNVNTSGKNSLQYNSNLSSDVMSAFLLETSLPLVKNEIVNEKILTPKMSFRYSPNNTKK
;
A
#
# COMPACT_ATOMS: atom_id res chain seq x y z
N ASN A 1 -19.12 3.80 26.51
CA ASN A 1 -17.84 4.09 27.13
C ASN A 1 -18.08 4.68 28.54
N THR A 2 -17.62 4.00 29.59
CA THR A 2 -17.89 4.39 31.01
C THR A 2 -17.20 5.71 31.41
N ALA A 3 -16.17 6.12 30.71
CA ALA A 3 -15.37 7.31 31.05
C ALA A 3 -15.98 8.65 30.57
N THR A 4 -16.76 8.64 29.50
CA THR A 4 -17.35 9.86 28.91
C THR A 4 -18.87 9.93 29.01
N GLY A 5 -19.51 8.81 29.34
CA GLY A 5 -20.98 8.71 29.39
C GLY A 5 -21.63 8.74 27.99
N HIS A 6 -22.89 9.13 27.95
CA HIS A 6 -23.64 9.31 26.70
C HIS A 6 -23.35 10.68 26.09
N HIS A 7 -23.53 10.80 24.79
CA HIS A 7 -23.42 12.07 24.07
C HIS A 7 -24.62 12.30 23.16
N ILE A 8 -24.86 13.58 22.87
CA ILE A 8 -25.77 14.04 21.81
C ILE A 8 -24.89 14.72 20.76
N SER A 9 -25.13 14.41 19.49
CA SER A 9 -24.50 15.08 18.36
C SER A 9 -25.57 15.53 17.37
N LEU A 10 -25.49 16.78 16.93
CA LEU A 10 -26.35 17.38 15.91
C LEU A 10 -25.46 17.94 14.80
N PRO A 11 -25.19 17.13 13.76
CA PRO A 11 -24.37 17.60 12.64
C PRO A 11 -25.06 18.68 11.83
N TYR A 12 -24.31 19.73 11.47
CA TYR A 12 -24.73 20.80 10.56
C TYR A 12 -23.89 20.74 9.29
N PHE A 13 -24.56 20.71 8.17
CA PHE A 13 -23.95 20.73 6.85
C PHE A 13 -24.02 22.13 6.25
N PHE A 14 -22.87 22.64 5.76
CA PHE A 14 -22.74 23.93 5.12
C PHE A 14 -22.16 23.76 3.72
N VAL A 15 -22.86 24.24 2.72
CA VAL A 15 -22.29 24.43 1.38
C VAL A 15 -21.51 25.74 1.39
N VAL A 16 -20.20 25.67 1.21
CA VAL A 16 -19.31 26.85 1.17
C VAL A 16 -19.27 27.44 -0.24
N SER A 17 -19.19 26.56 -1.24
CA SER A 17 -19.27 26.89 -2.68
C SER A 17 -19.72 25.63 -3.43
N GLU A 18 -19.88 25.71 -4.75
CA GLU A 18 -20.30 24.57 -5.58
C GLU A 18 -19.35 23.37 -5.47
N ASP A 19 -18.08 23.62 -5.17
CA ASP A 19 -16.98 22.66 -5.10
C ASP A 19 -16.53 22.33 -3.67
N LYS A 20 -17.15 22.96 -2.62
CA LYS A 20 -16.69 22.87 -1.22
C LYS A 20 -17.85 22.76 -0.25
N ASP A 21 -17.71 21.87 0.71
CA ASP A 21 -18.62 21.76 1.84
C ASP A 21 -17.89 21.57 3.17
N LEU A 22 -18.60 21.90 4.24
CA LEU A 22 -18.14 21.73 5.62
C LEU A 22 -19.27 21.12 6.43
N THR A 23 -18.95 20.03 7.15
CA THR A 23 -19.88 19.46 8.13
C THR A 23 -19.35 19.71 9.53
N PHE A 24 -20.08 20.47 10.32
CA PHE A 24 -19.79 20.73 11.74
C PHE A 24 -20.53 19.71 12.60
N LYS A 25 -19.79 18.93 13.42
CA LYS A 25 -20.33 17.87 14.28
C LYS A 25 -20.00 18.15 15.75
N PRO A 26 -20.83 18.89 16.50
CA PRO A 26 -20.65 19.05 17.94
C PRO A 26 -21.08 17.78 18.67
N TYR A 27 -20.25 17.31 19.61
CA TYR A 27 -20.56 16.24 20.56
C TYR A 27 -20.62 16.84 21.95
N ILE A 28 -21.77 16.72 22.60
CA ILE A 28 -22.01 17.20 23.96
C ILE A 28 -22.19 15.98 24.86
N PHE A 29 -21.24 15.74 25.74
CA PHE A 29 -21.21 14.59 26.63
C PHE A 29 -21.87 14.90 27.99
N THR A 30 -22.45 13.88 28.61
CA THR A 30 -23.11 14.01 29.95
C THR A 30 -22.17 14.45 31.05
N ASN A 31 -20.87 14.19 30.93
CA ASN A 31 -19.82 14.66 31.84
C ASN A 31 -19.36 16.11 31.55
N LYS A 32 -20.17 16.91 30.84
CA LYS A 32 -19.93 18.33 30.50
C LYS A 32 -18.73 18.55 29.54
N LYS A 33 -18.20 17.50 28.94
CA LYS A 33 -17.17 17.65 27.90
C LYS A 33 -17.81 17.94 26.55
N ILE A 34 -17.12 18.76 25.75
CA ILE A 34 -17.55 19.12 24.40
C ILE A 34 -16.40 18.77 23.46
N VAL A 35 -16.73 18.09 22.38
CA VAL A 35 -15.84 17.87 21.25
C VAL A 35 -16.45 18.53 20.03
N LEU A 36 -15.68 19.36 19.36
CA LEU A 36 -16.06 19.98 18.10
C LEU A 36 -15.27 19.27 16.98
N GLN A 37 -15.98 18.49 16.17
CA GLN A 37 -15.42 17.84 15.00
C GLN A 37 -15.93 18.53 13.73
N ASN A 38 -15.06 18.67 12.74
CA ASN A 38 -15.37 19.29 11.47
C ASN A 38 -14.82 18.42 10.34
N GLU A 39 -15.64 18.22 9.33
CA GLU A 39 -15.25 17.53 8.11
C GLU A 39 -15.36 18.52 6.95
N TYR A 40 -14.26 18.78 6.28
CA TYR A 40 -14.16 19.62 5.10
C TYR A 40 -13.94 18.76 3.87
N ARG A 41 -14.68 19.03 2.80
CA ARG A 41 -14.51 18.37 1.51
C ARG A 41 -14.40 19.42 0.41
N GLN A 42 -13.48 19.16 -0.50
CA GLN A 42 -13.31 19.98 -1.71
C GLN A 42 -13.07 19.06 -2.91
N ILE A 43 -13.75 19.35 -4.00
CA ILE A 43 -13.58 18.68 -5.28
C ILE A 43 -13.25 19.75 -6.31
N SER A 44 -12.11 19.60 -6.98
CA SER A 44 -11.73 20.40 -8.13
C SER A 44 -11.60 19.51 -9.37
N GLU A 45 -11.34 20.08 -10.52
CA GLU A 45 -11.18 19.35 -11.77
C GLU A 45 -10.15 18.23 -11.69
N LYS A 46 -9.03 18.47 -10.96
CA LYS A 46 -7.90 17.55 -10.86
C LYS A 46 -7.62 17.06 -9.45
N SER A 47 -8.41 17.45 -8.45
CA SER A 47 -8.11 17.03 -7.09
C SER A 47 -9.35 16.85 -6.23
N ILE A 48 -9.25 15.91 -5.29
CA ILE A 48 -10.24 15.68 -4.25
C ILE A 48 -9.51 15.78 -2.90
N THR A 49 -10.01 16.65 -2.02
CA THR A 49 -9.48 16.81 -0.66
C THR A 49 -10.57 16.56 0.36
N ILE A 50 -10.28 15.73 1.34
CA ILE A 50 -11.10 15.53 2.53
C ILE A 50 -10.21 15.83 3.74
N ALA A 51 -10.69 16.68 4.65
CA ALA A 51 -10.02 16.93 5.92
C ALA A 51 -11.01 16.76 7.07
N ASP A 52 -10.59 16.08 8.12
CA ASP A 52 -11.36 15.87 9.35
C ASP A 52 -10.50 16.32 10.52
N PHE A 53 -11.00 17.26 11.29
CA PHE A 53 -10.29 17.77 12.45
C PHE A 53 -11.24 17.96 13.64
N SER A 54 -10.75 17.69 14.81
CA SER A 54 -11.52 17.92 16.02
C SER A 54 -10.69 18.54 17.14
N TYR A 55 -11.42 19.13 18.07
CA TYR A 55 -10.85 19.83 19.19
C TYR A 55 -11.73 19.64 20.43
N SER A 56 -11.10 19.38 21.57
CA SER A 56 -11.75 19.30 22.88
C SER A 56 -10.87 19.92 23.96
N LYS A 57 -11.46 20.73 24.83
CA LYS A 57 -10.77 21.41 25.94
C LYS A 57 -11.25 20.89 27.30
N GLY A 58 -10.44 21.08 28.33
CA GLY A 58 -10.86 20.81 29.72
C GLY A 58 -10.60 19.39 30.16
N HIS A 59 -9.55 18.75 29.68
CA HIS A 59 -9.10 17.46 30.19
C HIS A 59 -8.17 17.67 31.37
N TYR A 60 -8.67 17.33 32.57
CA TYR A 60 -7.86 17.30 33.78
C TYR A 60 -6.91 16.12 33.74
N SER A 61 -5.65 16.34 34.03
CA SER A 61 -4.67 15.29 34.29
C SER A 61 -4.36 15.30 35.78
N ASP A 62 -4.54 14.19 36.48
CA ASP A 62 -4.21 14.05 37.91
C ASP A 62 -2.71 14.31 38.20
N TYR A 63 -1.88 14.40 37.19
CA TYR A 63 -0.44 14.64 37.27
C TYR A 63 0.01 16.08 36.96
N LYS A 64 -0.86 16.91 36.40
CA LYS A 64 -0.57 18.33 36.10
C LYS A 64 -1.82 19.16 36.30
N ASP A 65 -1.71 20.20 37.11
CA ASP A 65 -2.74 21.26 37.35
C ASP A 65 -3.07 22.07 36.05
N SER A 66 -2.99 21.50 34.89
CA SER A 66 -3.24 22.19 33.63
C SER A 66 -4.33 21.50 32.81
N ASN A 67 -5.31 22.29 32.38
CA ASN A 67 -6.28 21.90 31.39
C ASN A 67 -5.56 21.55 30.07
N THR A 68 -5.59 20.27 29.67
CA THR A 68 -5.00 19.83 28.41
C THR A 68 -6.04 19.86 27.31
N THR A 69 -5.59 20.25 26.13
CA THR A 69 -6.35 20.19 24.89
C THR A 69 -6.12 18.84 24.22
N LYS A 70 -7.19 18.25 23.70
CA LYS A 70 -7.11 17.06 22.85
C LYS A 70 -7.65 17.38 21.47
N SER A 71 -6.95 16.91 20.45
CA SER A 71 -7.29 17.20 19.06
C SER A 71 -6.83 16.09 18.13
N HIS A 72 -7.44 16.01 16.96
CA HIS A 72 -6.90 15.31 15.80
C HIS A 72 -6.96 16.19 14.56
N PHE A 73 -6.12 15.87 13.60
CA PHE A 73 -6.13 16.39 12.25
C PHE A 73 -5.82 15.25 11.29
N PHE A 74 -6.77 14.97 10.40
CA PHE A 74 -6.63 14.01 9.31
C PHE A 74 -6.93 14.71 8.01
N SER A 75 -6.17 14.42 6.96
CA SER A 75 -6.49 14.90 5.62
C SER A 75 -6.03 13.89 4.58
N ASN A 76 -6.79 13.74 3.53
CA ASN A 76 -6.42 13.01 2.33
C ASN A 76 -6.66 13.90 1.13
N THR A 77 -5.65 14.07 0.30
CA THR A 77 -5.73 14.80 -0.96
C THR A 77 -5.23 13.90 -2.08
N LYS A 78 -6.07 13.66 -3.08
CA LYS A 78 -5.73 12.97 -4.33
C LYS A 78 -5.69 13.99 -5.45
N ILE A 79 -4.62 13.96 -6.24
CA ILE A 79 -4.38 14.89 -7.34
C ILE A 79 -4.07 14.07 -8.58
N ASP A 80 -4.84 14.23 -9.64
CA ASP A 80 -4.50 13.75 -10.96
C ASP A 80 -3.51 14.75 -11.60
N LEU A 81 -2.31 14.27 -11.91
CA LEU A 81 -1.24 15.09 -12.48
C LEU A 81 -1.36 15.25 -13.99
N GLU A 82 -2.20 14.43 -14.65
CA GLU A 82 -2.42 14.44 -16.10
C GLU A 82 -1.12 14.46 -16.93
N LEU A 83 -0.16 13.60 -16.57
CA LEU A 83 1.11 13.51 -17.30
C LEU A 83 0.91 12.85 -18.67
N GLU A 84 1.32 13.52 -19.75
CA GLU A 84 1.05 13.15 -21.15
C GLU A 84 1.44 11.71 -21.55
N ASN A 85 2.43 11.11 -20.88
CA ASN A 85 2.93 9.78 -21.22
C ASN A 85 2.32 8.65 -20.36
N PHE A 86 1.34 8.97 -19.51
CA PHE A 86 0.71 8.01 -18.61
C PHE A 86 -0.80 8.03 -18.78
N ILE A 87 -1.42 6.86 -18.63
CA ILE A 87 -2.88 6.69 -18.62
C ILE A 87 -3.42 7.19 -17.26
N SER A 88 -2.67 6.94 -16.19
CA SER A 88 -2.95 7.43 -14.84
C SER A 88 -1.66 7.96 -14.22
N SER A 89 -1.78 9.12 -13.57
CA SER A 89 -0.68 9.78 -12.88
C SER A 89 -1.20 10.47 -11.63
N ASP A 90 -1.23 9.72 -10.52
CA ASP A 90 -1.91 10.11 -9.30
C ASP A 90 -0.91 10.41 -8.18
N LEU A 91 -1.05 11.59 -7.58
CA LEU A 91 -0.37 11.95 -6.35
C LEU A 91 -1.37 11.92 -5.19
N GLU A 92 -1.10 11.10 -4.19
CA GLU A 92 -1.90 11.05 -2.96
C GLU A 92 -1.08 11.52 -1.77
N ILE A 93 -1.66 12.43 -0.98
CA ILE A 93 -1.10 12.93 0.27
C ILE A 93 -2.09 12.62 1.38
N ASN A 94 -1.69 11.78 2.32
CA ASN A 94 -2.49 11.42 3.48
C ASN A 94 -1.74 11.80 4.76
N LEU A 95 -2.36 12.61 5.60
CA LEU A 95 -1.79 13.08 6.86
C LEU A 95 -2.72 12.69 8.02
N GLN A 96 -2.16 12.05 9.04
CA GLN A 96 -2.89 11.67 10.24
C GLN A 96 -2.10 12.06 11.48
N LYS A 97 -2.69 12.90 12.32
CA LYS A 97 -2.08 13.34 13.58
C LYS A 97 -3.13 13.44 14.69
N ILE A 98 -2.75 12.97 15.87
CA ILE A 98 -3.53 13.13 17.09
C ILE A 98 -2.65 13.70 18.21
N SER A 99 -3.26 14.38 19.14
CA SER A 99 -2.56 14.94 20.31
C SER A 99 -2.43 13.96 21.47
N ASN A 100 -3.21 12.87 21.48
CA ASN A 100 -3.24 11.88 22.56
C ASN A 100 -3.74 10.52 22.05
N ASP A 101 -3.04 9.45 22.41
CA ASP A 101 -3.24 8.09 21.91
C ASP A 101 -4.65 7.52 22.14
N THR A 102 -5.30 7.93 23.21
CA THR A 102 -6.63 7.45 23.56
C THR A 102 -7.77 8.36 23.11
N TYR A 103 -7.45 9.47 22.43
CA TYR A 103 -8.44 10.50 22.10
C TYR A 103 -9.61 9.98 21.26
N LEU A 104 -9.30 9.27 20.18
CA LEU A 104 -10.33 8.74 19.27
C LEU A 104 -11.22 7.69 19.96
N THR A 105 -10.62 6.78 20.71
CA THR A 105 -11.32 5.72 21.41
C THR A 105 -12.09 6.24 22.62
N LEU A 106 -11.56 7.27 23.30
CA LEU A 106 -12.20 7.88 24.48
C LEU A 106 -13.54 8.53 24.12
N PHE A 107 -13.61 9.20 22.98
CA PHE A 107 -14.80 9.92 22.51
C PHE A 107 -15.59 9.18 21.44
N ASP A 108 -15.16 7.97 21.05
CA ASP A 108 -15.77 7.19 19.97
C ASP A 108 -15.95 8.01 18.69
N LEU A 109 -14.91 8.79 18.36
CA LEU A 109 -14.93 9.65 17.16
C LEU A 109 -14.78 8.78 15.91
N LYS A 110 -15.60 9.05 14.92
CA LYS A 110 -15.60 8.40 13.63
C LYS A 110 -15.14 9.39 12.56
N SER A 111 -14.30 8.93 11.65
CA SER A 111 -13.81 9.71 10.52
C SER A 111 -13.81 8.84 9.27
N PRO A 112 -14.10 9.41 8.09
CA PRO A 112 -13.96 8.68 6.83
C PRO A 112 -12.49 8.39 6.46
N LEU A 113 -11.54 8.98 7.19
CA LEU A 113 -10.11 8.97 6.87
C LEU A 113 -9.29 7.96 7.70
N PHE A 114 -9.91 7.21 8.60
CA PHE A 114 -9.19 6.14 9.31
C PHE A 114 -10.08 4.92 9.55
N GLU A 115 -9.46 3.74 9.52
CA GLU A 115 -10.16 2.46 9.74
C GLU A 115 -9.97 1.92 11.16
N THR A 116 -8.75 2.03 11.68
CA THR A 116 -8.39 1.45 12.98
C THR A 116 -7.75 2.48 13.89
N PRO A 117 -8.26 2.65 15.14
CA PRO A 117 -7.73 3.64 16.07
C PRO A 117 -6.39 3.23 16.72
N SER A 118 -5.74 2.16 16.28
CA SER A 118 -4.51 1.64 16.89
C SER A 118 -3.22 2.08 16.19
N THR A 119 -3.32 2.49 14.92
CA THR A 119 -2.17 2.92 14.11
C THR A 119 -2.59 4.05 13.19
N LEU A 120 -1.85 5.14 13.20
CA LEU A 120 -1.99 6.23 12.23
C LEU A 120 -1.01 6.02 11.09
N THR A 121 -1.45 6.34 9.88
CA THR A 121 -0.62 6.26 8.67
C THR A 121 -0.63 7.61 7.98
N SER A 122 0.56 8.21 7.88
CA SER A 122 0.75 9.38 7.02
C SER A 122 1.64 8.98 5.85
N ASN A 123 1.23 9.31 4.64
CA ASN A 123 2.00 8.96 3.45
C ASN A 123 1.87 10.00 2.35
N ILE A 124 2.89 10.02 1.50
CA ILE A 124 2.87 10.66 0.19
C ILE A 124 3.18 9.56 -0.81
N SER A 125 2.31 9.34 -1.79
CA SER A 125 2.49 8.34 -2.83
C SER A 125 2.27 8.93 -4.21
N LEU A 126 3.04 8.43 -5.17
CA LEU A 126 2.94 8.75 -6.59
C LEU A 126 2.75 7.43 -7.35
N ILE A 127 1.68 7.36 -8.14
CA ILE A 127 1.34 6.23 -8.98
C ILE A 127 1.37 6.69 -10.43
N LEU A 128 2.12 5.98 -11.26
CA LEU A 128 2.26 6.27 -12.70
C LEU A 128 2.02 4.98 -13.48
N ASP A 129 0.98 4.95 -14.27
CA ASP A 129 0.60 3.78 -15.07
C ASP A 129 0.49 4.12 -16.56
N ASN A 130 1.05 3.25 -17.37
CA ASN A 130 0.76 3.19 -18.80
C ASN A 130 0.67 1.73 -19.26
N ASP A 131 0.38 1.47 -20.54
CA ASP A 131 0.18 0.11 -21.09
C ASP A 131 1.30 -0.88 -20.76
N ASN A 132 2.53 -0.41 -20.62
CA ASN A 132 3.71 -1.26 -20.46
C ASN A 132 4.46 -1.04 -19.15
N THR A 133 4.12 -0.01 -18.37
CA THR A 133 4.85 0.36 -17.16
C THR A 133 3.88 0.77 -16.06
N SER A 134 4.05 0.18 -14.89
CA SER A 134 3.41 0.60 -13.64
C SER A 134 4.49 0.94 -12.63
N PHE A 135 4.44 2.14 -12.08
CA PHE A 135 5.37 2.61 -11.07
C PHE A 135 4.61 3.22 -9.90
N ASP A 136 4.84 2.69 -8.72
CA ASP A 136 4.33 3.18 -7.45
C ASP A 136 5.51 3.48 -6.53
N ILE A 137 5.55 4.68 -5.95
CA ILE A 137 6.53 5.06 -4.93
C ILE A 137 5.82 5.78 -3.81
N SER A 138 6.14 5.43 -2.57
CA SER A 138 5.57 6.05 -1.39
C SER A 138 6.59 6.30 -0.29
N LEU A 139 6.35 7.38 0.46
CA LEU A 139 7.03 7.73 1.71
C LEU A 139 6.01 7.56 2.82
N ASN A 140 6.20 6.58 3.70
CA ASN A 140 5.22 6.22 4.71
C ASN A 140 5.78 6.44 6.12
N GLN A 141 4.94 6.99 6.98
CA GLN A 141 5.14 7.06 8.42
C GLN A 141 3.99 6.35 9.11
N TYR A 142 4.30 5.41 9.97
CA TYR A 142 3.35 4.69 10.82
C TYR A 142 3.56 5.07 12.27
N GLU A 143 2.51 5.52 12.96
CA GLU A 143 2.52 5.85 14.39
C GLU A 143 1.61 4.88 15.14
N LYS A 144 2.18 4.05 16.02
CA LYS A 144 1.43 3.14 16.88
C LYS A 144 0.86 3.90 18.09
N LEU A 145 -0.45 3.80 18.30
CA LEU A 145 -1.16 4.45 19.40
C LEU A 145 -1.35 3.55 20.63
N SER A 146 -1.01 2.27 20.50
CA SER A 146 -1.15 1.29 21.59
C SER A 146 0.15 0.49 21.76
N GLY A 147 0.43 0.07 23.01
CA GLY A 147 1.59 -0.72 23.34
C GLY A 147 2.71 0.05 24.05
N ARG A 148 3.89 -0.59 24.16
CA ARG A 148 5.09 0.07 24.71
C ARG A 148 5.62 1.11 23.70
N ASN A 149 6.14 2.22 24.22
CA ASN A 149 6.66 3.34 23.39
C ASN A 149 7.93 3.02 22.59
N GLN A 150 8.42 1.78 22.62
CA GLN A 150 9.49 1.32 21.76
C GLN A 150 8.94 1.15 20.33
N ASP A 151 9.64 1.73 19.36
CA ASP A 151 9.24 1.74 17.94
C ASP A 151 7.82 2.30 17.72
N ARG A 152 7.50 3.39 18.42
CA ARG A 152 6.26 4.13 18.21
C ARG A 152 6.11 4.55 16.76
N TYR A 153 7.18 5.08 16.20
CA TYR A 153 7.25 5.47 14.79
C TYR A 153 8.03 4.44 13.99
N THR A 154 7.47 4.07 12.86
CA THR A 154 8.14 3.29 11.82
C THR A 154 8.00 4.04 10.52
N TYR A 155 9.10 4.18 9.79
CA TYR A 155 9.12 4.84 8.50
C TYR A 155 9.48 3.83 7.42
N ALA A 156 8.86 3.95 6.24
CA ALA A 156 9.28 3.27 5.02
C ALA A 156 9.59 4.35 3.97
N LEU A 157 10.90 4.60 3.77
CA LEU A 157 11.40 5.76 3.03
C LEU A 157 12.55 5.35 2.10
N PRO A 158 12.33 5.11 0.84
CA PRO A 158 11.05 4.92 0.17
C PRO A 158 10.50 3.47 0.32
N ASN A 159 9.26 3.30 -0.09
CA ASN A 159 8.70 2.01 -0.47
C ASN A 159 8.26 2.13 -1.93
N TYR A 160 8.71 1.23 -2.83
CA TYR A 160 8.40 1.33 -4.25
C TYR A 160 8.12 -0.02 -4.91
N SER A 161 7.35 0.03 -5.99
CA SER A 161 7.10 -1.07 -6.91
C SER A 161 7.18 -0.56 -8.34
N LEU A 162 7.99 -1.21 -9.16
CA LEU A 162 8.10 -0.97 -10.59
C LEU A 162 7.81 -2.26 -11.34
N SER A 163 6.90 -2.22 -12.30
CA SER A 163 6.65 -3.31 -13.24
C SER A 163 6.75 -2.76 -14.66
N LYS A 164 7.48 -3.45 -15.51
CA LYS A 164 7.65 -3.06 -16.90
C LYS A 164 7.58 -4.28 -17.83
N SER A 165 6.64 -4.25 -18.77
CA SER A 165 6.60 -5.18 -19.88
C SER A 165 7.50 -4.65 -21.00
N ILE A 166 8.45 -5.45 -21.45
CA ILE A 166 9.45 -5.09 -22.45
C ILE A 166 9.08 -5.80 -23.74
N ASN A 167 8.74 -5.02 -24.76
CA ASN A 167 8.49 -5.55 -26.09
C ASN A 167 9.80 -6.08 -26.65
N MET A 168 9.83 -7.36 -26.97
CA MET A 168 11.00 -8.01 -27.57
C MET A 168 11.07 -7.70 -29.04
N PHE A 169 12.28 -7.85 -29.64
CA PHE A 169 12.48 -7.73 -31.08
C PHE A 169 11.65 -8.80 -31.81
N ASP A 170 11.22 -8.50 -33.00
CA ASP A 170 10.34 -9.34 -33.86
C ASP A 170 10.79 -10.82 -34.03
N ASN A 171 12.05 -11.11 -33.72
CA ASN A 171 12.61 -12.47 -33.85
C ASN A 171 12.52 -13.31 -32.56
N LEU A 172 12.14 -12.71 -31.42
CA LEU A 172 12.00 -13.39 -30.13
C LEU A 172 10.52 -13.38 -29.72
N MET A 173 9.81 -14.47 -30.08
CA MET A 173 8.39 -14.63 -29.76
C MET A 173 8.21 -14.91 -28.28
N GLY A 174 7.74 -13.90 -27.51
CA GLY A 174 7.48 -14.04 -26.07
C GLY A 174 7.39 -12.71 -25.38
N ASN A 175 7.11 -12.78 -24.07
CA ASN A 175 6.95 -11.62 -23.19
C ASN A 175 8.09 -11.57 -22.17
N LEU A 176 8.76 -10.43 -22.10
CA LEU A 176 9.77 -10.15 -21.09
C LEU A 176 9.21 -9.13 -20.10
N ASN A 177 9.09 -9.54 -18.84
CA ASN A 177 8.61 -8.69 -17.76
C ASN A 177 9.72 -8.46 -16.74
N PHE A 178 9.98 -7.20 -16.44
CA PHE A 178 10.85 -6.77 -15.37
C PHE A 178 10.00 -6.24 -14.22
N THR A 179 10.27 -6.71 -12.99
CA THR A 179 9.69 -6.13 -11.78
C THR A 179 10.78 -5.82 -10.76
N SER A 180 10.67 -4.66 -10.13
CA SER A 180 11.55 -4.25 -9.04
C SER A 180 10.70 -3.74 -7.89
N THR A 181 10.87 -4.32 -6.71
CA THR A 181 10.23 -3.85 -5.49
C THR A 181 11.27 -3.59 -4.44
N GLY A 182 11.08 -2.56 -3.65
CA GLY A 182 12.04 -2.27 -2.59
C GLY A 182 11.46 -1.37 -1.51
N HIS A 183 12.03 -1.52 -0.32
CA HIS A 183 11.74 -0.63 0.79
C HIS A 183 12.98 -0.42 1.66
N ASN A 184 13.03 0.77 2.27
CA ASN A 184 13.95 1.07 3.35
C ASN A 184 13.12 1.43 4.58
N LYS A 185 13.12 0.55 5.60
CA LYS A 185 12.43 0.75 6.87
C LYS A 185 13.38 1.31 7.91
N LEU A 186 12.90 2.32 8.65
CA LEU A 186 13.60 2.95 9.76
C LEU A 186 12.71 2.86 10.99
N PHE A 187 13.28 2.49 12.12
CA PHE A 187 12.60 2.36 13.41
C PHE A 187 13.21 3.33 14.42
N ASP A 188 12.42 3.78 15.40
CA ASP A 188 12.89 4.67 16.47
C ASP A 188 14.06 4.12 17.27
N THR A 189 14.18 2.80 17.37
CA THR A 189 15.29 2.10 18.05
C THR A 189 16.61 2.09 17.27
N ASN A 190 16.76 2.96 16.28
CA ASN A 190 17.94 3.05 15.41
C ASN A 190 18.22 1.75 14.61
N ILE A 191 17.15 1.02 14.32
CA ILE A 191 17.19 -0.13 13.40
C ILE A 191 16.84 0.37 12.01
N SER A 192 17.59 -0.06 10.99
CA SER A 192 17.20 0.13 9.60
C SER A 192 17.27 -1.19 8.83
N GLU A 193 16.36 -1.36 7.89
CA GLU A 193 16.23 -2.56 7.07
C GLU A 193 15.93 -2.18 5.63
N THR A 194 16.84 -2.55 4.74
CA THR A 194 16.69 -2.34 3.29
C THR A 194 16.52 -3.67 2.61
N ASN A 195 15.52 -3.76 1.74
CA ASN A 195 15.28 -4.92 0.90
C ASN A 195 14.90 -4.46 -0.51
N ILE A 196 15.61 -4.97 -1.52
CA ILE A 196 15.34 -4.69 -2.94
C ILE A 196 15.30 -6.03 -3.66
N ILE A 197 14.21 -6.29 -4.36
CA ILE A 197 13.99 -7.52 -5.12
C ILE A 197 13.76 -7.14 -6.57
N ASN A 198 14.61 -7.66 -7.45
CA ASN A 198 14.49 -7.51 -8.89
C ASN A 198 14.19 -8.87 -9.51
N ASN A 199 13.16 -8.94 -10.34
CA ASN A 199 12.81 -10.13 -11.09
C ASN A 199 12.80 -9.81 -12.58
N LEU A 200 13.36 -10.70 -13.37
CA LEU A 200 13.26 -10.67 -14.83
C LEU A 200 12.68 -12.00 -15.27
N ASN A 201 11.49 -11.94 -15.87
CA ASN A 201 10.71 -13.10 -16.26
C ASN A 201 10.49 -13.07 -17.78
N TYR A 202 11.05 -14.04 -18.47
CA TYR A 202 10.75 -14.27 -19.88
C TYR A 202 9.84 -15.49 -20.02
N VAL A 203 8.78 -15.34 -20.81
CA VAL A 203 7.83 -16.40 -21.14
C VAL A 203 7.73 -16.46 -22.67
N SER A 204 8.18 -17.57 -23.27
CA SER A 204 8.06 -17.76 -24.72
C SER A 204 6.60 -17.89 -25.13
N GLU A 205 6.30 -17.57 -26.37
CA GLU A 205 5.09 -18.05 -27.01
C GLU A 205 5.10 -19.58 -27.11
N ASN A 206 3.91 -20.16 -27.27
CA ASN A 206 3.77 -21.59 -27.46
C ASN A 206 4.21 -21.95 -28.87
N LEU A 207 5.17 -22.87 -28.98
CA LEU A 207 5.60 -23.50 -30.21
C LEU A 207 4.72 -24.71 -30.47
N PHE A 208 4.15 -24.76 -31.67
CA PHE A 208 3.27 -25.86 -32.10
C PHE A 208 4.00 -26.76 -33.08
N SER A 209 3.99 -28.06 -32.80
CA SER A 209 4.45 -29.06 -33.78
C SER A 209 3.31 -29.46 -34.70
N ASN A 210 3.67 -30.05 -35.87
CA ASN A 210 2.69 -30.62 -36.80
C ASN A 210 1.84 -31.75 -36.20
N GLN A 211 2.23 -32.30 -35.05
CA GLN A 211 1.55 -33.37 -34.34
C GLN A 211 0.63 -32.82 -33.23
N GLY A 212 0.49 -31.49 -33.12
CA GLY A 212 -0.35 -30.85 -32.09
C GLY A 212 0.32 -30.71 -30.73
N ILE A 213 1.61 -30.99 -30.62
CA ILE A 213 2.34 -30.76 -29.34
C ILE A 213 2.58 -29.26 -29.19
N MET A 214 2.18 -28.74 -28.04
CA MET A 214 2.42 -27.37 -27.62
C MET A 214 3.61 -27.35 -26.63
N SER A 215 4.63 -26.57 -26.94
CA SER A 215 5.80 -26.41 -26.07
C SER A 215 6.06 -24.94 -25.79
N GLY A 216 6.38 -24.62 -24.53
CA GLY A 216 6.77 -23.26 -24.12
C GLY A 216 7.87 -23.35 -23.07
N TYR A 217 8.66 -22.29 -22.99
CA TYR A 217 9.69 -22.19 -21.95
C TYR A 217 9.64 -20.85 -21.21
N LYS A 218 10.12 -20.88 -19.97
CA LYS A 218 10.21 -19.71 -19.10
C LYS A 218 11.62 -19.60 -18.55
N ILE A 219 12.14 -18.39 -18.51
CA ILE A 219 13.40 -18.05 -17.86
C ILE A 219 13.08 -17.06 -16.73
N LEU A 220 13.48 -17.42 -15.52
CA LEU A 220 13.27 -16.63 -14.33
C LEU A 220 14.62 -16.25 -13.76
N LEU A 221 14.86 -14.95 -13.60
CA LEU A 221 16.01 -14.41 -12.88
C LEU A 221 15.49 -13.57 -11.71
N LYS A 222 16.02 -13.82 -10.53
CA LYS A 222 15.67 -13.07 -9.32
C LYS A 222 16.94 -12.62 -8.62
N ASN A 223 17.06 -11.33 -8.34
CA ASN A 223 18.11 -10.76 -7.51
C ASN A 223 17.48 -10.19 -6.24
N VAL A 224 18.02 -10.54 -5.09
CA VAL A 224 17.58 -10.05 -3.78
C VAL A 224 18.77 -9.38 -3.12
N ASN A 225 18.61 -8.09 -2.81
CA ASN A 225 19.60 -7.29 -2.11
C ASN A 225 19.04 -6.88 -0.76
N THR A 226 19.77 -7.20 0.30
CA THR A 226 19.37 -6.88 1.67
C THR A 226 20.51 -6.29 2.46
N SER A 227 20.21 -5.35 3.33
CA SER A 227 21.13 -4.83 4.34
C SER A 227 20.36 -4.36 5.56
N GLY A 228 20.98 -4.37 6.73
CA GLY A 228 20.35 -3.92 7.96
C GLY A 228 21.35 -3.31 8.93
N LYS A 229 20.96 -2.26 9.62
CA LYS A 229 21.72 -1.72 10.75
C LYS A 229 20.99 -2.09 12.04
N ASN A 230 21.69 -2.70 12.97
CA ASN A 230 21.11 -3.19 14.25
C ASN A 230 19.91 -4.14 14.07
N SER A 231 19.71 -4.71 12.87
CA SER A 231 18.63 -5.63 12.57
C SER A 231 18.99 -7.06 13.01
N LEU A 232 17.98 -7.79 13.50
CA LEU A 232 18.11 -9.23 13.75
C LEU A 232 17.86 -10.06 12.48
N GLN A 233 17.24 -9.44 11.47
CA GLN A 233 16.83 -10.12 10.24
C GLN A 233 17.86 -10.02 9.12
N TYR A 234 18.58 -8.89 9.03
CA TYR A 234 19.52 -8.61 7.94
C TYR A 234 20.91 -8.29 8.49
N ASN A 235 21.93 -8.71 7.74
CA ASN A 235 23.31 -8.37 8.04
C ASN A 235 23.61 -6.88 7.81
N SER A 236 24.60 -6.36 8.53
CA SER A 236 25.03 -4.95 8.37
C SER A 236 25.68 -4.69 7.00
N ASN A 237 26.30 -5.70 6.41
CA ASN A 237 26.86 -5.63 5.07
C ASN A 237 25.79 -5.94 4.03
N LEU A 238 25.90 -5.31 2.86
CA LEU A 238 25.05 -5.62 1.71
C LEU A 238 25.19 -7.09 1.33
N SER A 239 24.09 -7.84 1.39
CA SER A 239 23.99 -9.19 0.85
C SER A 239 23.25 -9.13 -0.48
N SER A 240 23.81 -9.74 -1.52
CA SER A 240 23.19 -9.82 -2.85
C SER A 240 23.14 -11.29 -3.27
N ASP A 241 21.92 -11.80 -3.39
CA ASP A 241 21.66 -13.18 -3.82
C ASP A 241 21.01 -13.17 -5.21
N VAL A 242 21.55 -13.97 -6.13
CA VAL A 242 21.02 -14.14 -7.49
C VAL A 242 20.54 -15.57 -7.63
N MET A 243 19.29 -15.73 -8.08
CA MET A 243 18.67 -17.02 -8.34
C MET A 243 18.19 -17.07 -9.79
N SER A 244 18.30 -18.25 -10.43
CA SER A 244 17.77 -18.44 -11.76
C SER A 244 17.02 -19.77 -11.89
N ALA A 245 16.05 -19.82 -12.76
CA ALA A 245 15.36 -21.05 -13.09
C ALA A 245 14.98 -21.04 -14.58
N PHE A 246 15.14 -22.19 -15.20
CA PHE A 246 14.61 -22.49 -16.53
C PHE A 246 13.48 -23.50 -16.38
N LEU A 247 12.35 -23.26 -17.03
CA LEU A 247 11.20 -24.13 -17.04
C LEU A 247 10.81 -24.42 -18.50
N LEU A 248 10.73 -25.69 -18.86
CA LEU A 248 10.19 -26.17 -20.13
C LEU A 248 8.87 -26.89 -19.84
N GLU A 249 7.81 -26.48 -20.51
CA GLU A 249 6.48 -27.10 -20.43
C GLU A 249 6.06 -27.60 -21.80
N THR A 250 5.61 -28.84 -21.85
CA THR A 250 5.10 -29.45 -23.08
C THR A 250 3.75 -30.10 -22.78
N SER A 251 2.79 -29.91 -23.67
CA SER A 251 1.46 -30.49 -23.56
C SER A 251 0.94 -30.96 -24.91
N LEU A 252 0.07 -31.96 -24.89
CA LEU A 252 -0.61 -32.48 -26.05
C LEU A 252 -2.11 -32.49 -25.79
N PRO A 253 -2.87 -31.46 -26.23
CA PRO A 253 -4.32 -31.42 -26.08
C PRO A 253 -4.93 -32.43 -27.10
N LEU A 254 -5.56 -33.48 -26.55
CA LEU A 254 -6.32 -34.48 -27.28
C LEU A 254 -7.81 -34.18 -27.10
N VAL A 255 -8.51 -34.05 -28.23
CA VAL A 255 -9.95 -33.75 -28.23
C VAL A 255 -10.69 -34.94 -28.84
N LYS A 256 -11.68 -35.45 -28.08
CA LYS A 256 -12.65 -36.41 -28.57
C LYS A 256 -14.00 -35.73 -28.73
N ASN A 257 -14.44 -35.53 -29.96
CA ASN A 257 -15.77 -34.98 -30.26
C ASN A 257 -16.80 -36.08 -30.22
N GLU A 258 -17.76 -35.98 -29.30
CA GLU A 258 -18.98 -36.80 -29.24
C GLU A 258 -20.17 -35.91 -29.61
N ILE A 259 -21.26 -36.48 -30.13
CA ILE A 259 -22.42 -35.75 -30.70
C ILE A 259 -23.02 -34.74 -29.70
N VAL A 260 -22.87 -34.98 -28.37
CA VAL A 260 -23.47 -34.19 -27.31
C VAL A 260 -22.42 -33.52 -26.40
N ASN A 261 -21.21 -34.10 -26.31
CA ASN A 261 -20.18 -33.63 -25.36
C ASN A 261 -18.77 -33.66 -26.03
N GLU A 262 -17.98 -32.63 -25.76
CA GLU A 262 -16.57 -32.61 -26.10
C GLU A 262 -15.75 -33.07 -24.88
N LYS A 263 -14.86 -34.04 -25.07
CA LYS A 263 -13.95 -34.52 -24.03
C LYS A 263 -12.52 -34.12 -24.40
N ILE A 264 -11.87 -33.39 -23.48
CA ILE A 264 -10.49 -32.93 -23.68
C ILE A 264 -9.59 -33.65 -22.66
N LEU A 265 -8.54 -34.29 -23.14
CA LEU A 265 -7.46 -34.86 -22.36
C LEU A 265 -6.16 -34.11 -22.71
N THR A 266 -5.53 -33.44 -21.74
CA THR A 266 -4.30 -32.70 -21.97
C THR A 266 -3.17 -33.27 -21.12
N PRO A 267 -2.44 -34.30 -21.56
CA PRO A 267 -1.20 -34.73 -20.94
C PRO A 267 -0.19 -33.58 -20.91
N LYS A 268 0.48 -33.39 -19.80
CA LYS A 268 1.50 -32.35 -19.62
C LYS A 268 2.78 -32.95 -19.07
N MET A 269 3.90 -32.47 -19.56
CA MET A 269 5.23 -32.77 -19.04
C MET A 269 5.93 -31.43 -18.79
N SER A 270 6.58 -31.31 -17.63
CA SER A 270 7.36 -30.13 -17.29
C SER A 270 8.76 -30.53 -16.79
N PHE A 271 9.76 -29.77 -17.22
CA PHE A 271 11.12 -29.89 -16.77
C PHE A 271 11.56 -28.56 -16.17
N ARG A 272 12.08 -28.59 -14.95
CA ARG A 272 12.61 -27.42 -14.27
C ARG A 272 14.06 -27.63 -13.89
N TYR A 273 14.91 -26.68 -14.27
CA TYR A 273 16.30 -26.62 -13.87
C TYR A 273 16.57 -25.31 -13.09
N SER A 274 17.16 -25.43 -11.92
CA SER A 274 17.56 -24.28 -11.10
C SER A 274 19.01 -24.54 -10.64
N PRO A 275 20.00 -23.81 -11.16
CA PRO A 275 21.41 -24.04 -10.87
C PRO A 275 21.80 -23.63 -9.45
N ASN A 276 21.02 -22.76 -8.81
CA ASN A 276 21.31 -22.24 -7.49
C ASN A 276 20.46 -22.96 -6.44
N ASN A 277 21.10 -23.51 -5.42
CA ASN A 277 20.38 -24.02 -4.24
C ASN A 277 19.64 -22.85 -3.60
N THR A 278 18.33 -22.92 -3.60
CA THR A 278 17.49 -22.02 -2.79
C THR A 278 17.88 -22.21 -1.34
N LYS A 279 18.62 -21.26 -0.78
CA LYS A 279 18.76 -21.21 0.68
C LYS A 279 17.35 -21.04 1.24
N LYS A 280 16.97 -21.95 2.12
CA LYS A 280 15.71 -21.94 2.85
C LYS A 280 15.64 -20.75 3.79
#